data_b503a8d950470c5a8fb97cd7db7a22db
#
_entry.id   b503a8d950470c5a8fb97cd7db7a22db
#
_cell.length_a   1.000
_cell.length_b   1.000
_cell.length_c   1.000
_cell.angle_alpha   90.00
_cell.angle_beta   90.00
_cell.angle_gamma   90.00
#
_symmetry.space_group_name_H-M   'P 1'
#
loop_
_entity.id
_entity.type
_entity.pdbx_description
1 polymer ?
#
loop_
_entity_poly.entity_id
_entity_poly.type
_entity_poly.pdbx_seq_one_letter_code
_entity_poly.pdbx_strand_id
1 'polypeptide(L)'
;MEVLKMSKTIYNADYSECLPEALKKDPKMVALANATAAALLDTSGIIDNVLIYSRFDELPEELVDILAYDLHVDWYDYNYPLEAKRDLVKNSVKVHKKMGTKYAIETALGSLFPESEVEEWFQYEGEPGHFHIVLDVTNQRITADYAAIIRAVKLYKRLSAHMDELKMSRY
;
A
#
# COMPACT_ATOMS: atom_id res chain seq x y z
N MET A 1 -31.98 3.51 -31.25
CA MET A 1 -31.20 3.39 -30.00
C MET A 1 -30.17 2.32 -30.25
N GLU A 2 -28.98 2.73 -30.63
CA GLU A 2 -27.88 1.84 -30.99
C GLU A 2 -27.33 1.27 -29.66
N VAL A 3 -27.51 -0.03 -29.47
CA VAL A 3 -26.92 -0.73 -28.34
C VAL A 3 -25.40 -0.67 -28.56
N LEU A 4 -24.71 0.11 -27.74
CA LEU A 4 -23.23 0.12 -27.67
C LEU A 4 -22.77 -1.33 -27.57
N LYS A 5 -22.20 -1.86 -28.67
CA LYS A 5 -21.54 -3.16 -28.68
C LYS A 5 -20.43 -3.10 -27.66
N MET A 6 -20.64 -3.70 -26.49
CA MET A 6 -19.60 -3.83 -25.49
C MET A 6 -18.38 -4.46 -26.16
N SER A 7 -17.25 -3.77 -26.05
CA SER A 7 -15.98 -4.27 -26.57
C SER A 7 -15.70 -5.64 -25.95
N LYS A 8 -15.48 -6.66 -26.78
CA LYS A 8 -15.11 -8.00 -26.31
C LYS A 8 -13.71 -7.94 -25.72
N THR A 9 -13.59 -8.40 -24.52
CA THR A 9 -12.34 -8.47 -23.76
C THR A 9 -12.10 -9.90 -23.32
N ILE A 10 -10.92 -10.20 -22.81
CA ILE A 10 -10.60 -11.52 -22.24
C ILE A 10 -11.52 -11.92 -21.06
N TYR A 11 -12.19 -10.95 -20.44
CA TYR A 11 -13.10 -11.16 -19.31
C TYR A 11 -14.55 -11.48 -19.72
N ASN A 12 -14.90 -11.28 -21.00
CA ASN A 12 -16.28 -11.47 -21.49
C ASN A 12 -16.34 -12.07 -22.90
N ALA A 13 -15.27 -12.75 -23.33
CA ALA A 13 -15.20 -13.37 -24.64
C ALA A 13 -16.14 -14.60 -24.73
N ASP A 14 -16.92 -14.64 -25.82
CA ASP A 14 -17.69 -15.82 -26.21
C ASP A 14 -16.89 -16.66 -27.19
N TYR A 15 -16.33 -17.76 -26.70
CA TYR A 15 -15.49 -18.65 -27.50
C TYR A 15 -16.29 -19.50 -28.50
N SER A 16 -17.61 -19.63 -28.34
CA SER A 16 -18.45 -20.30 -29.32
C SER A 16 -18.49 -19.57 -30.66
N GLU A 17 -18.28 -18.24 -30.64
CA GLU A 17 -18.18 -17.41 -31.85
C GLU A 17 -16.87 -17.67 -32.62
N CYS A 18 -15.83 -18.16 -31.99
CA CYS A 18 -14.56 -18.51 -32.62
C CYS A 18 -14.63 -19.82 -33.40
N LEU A 19 -15.68 -20.62 -33.22
CA LEU A 19 -15.85 -21.85 -33.97
C LEU A 19 -16.14 -21.58 -35.44
N PRO A 20 -15.58 -22.38 -36.38
CA PRO A 20 -16.00 -22.39 -37.77
C PRO A 20 -17.51 -22.72 -37.90
N GLU A 21 -18.17 -22.12 -38.90
CA GLU A 21 -19.60 -22.26 -39.11
C GLU A 21 -20.06 -23.73 -39.22
N ALA A 22 -19.22 -24.62 -39.76
CA ALA A 22 -19.49 -26.04 -39.82
C ALA A 22 -19.61 -26.70 -38.43
N LEU A 23 -18.77 -26.26 -37.46
CA LEU A 23 -18.74 -26.81 -36.10
C LEU A 23 -19.76 -26.17 -35.16
N LYS A 24 -20.22 -24.97 -35.45
CA LYS A 24 -21.32 -24.33 -34.69
C LYS A 24 -22.63 -25.07 -34.72
N LYS A 25 -22.81 -25.93 -35.74
CA LYS A 25 -24.02 -26.78 -35.90
C LYS A 25 -24.00 -28.05 -35.03
N ASP A 26 -22.83 -28.44 -34.53
CA ASP A 26 -22.68 -29.60 -33.66
C ASP A 26 -22.79 -29.17 -32.20
N PRO A 27 -23.84 -29.64 -31.47
CA PRO A 27 -24.06 -29.28 -30.07
C PRO A 27 -22.91 -29.74 -29.16
N LYS A 28 -22.20 -30.81 -29.52
CA LYS A 28 -21.05 -31.29 -28.72
C LYS A 28 -19.86 -30.31 -28.84
N MET A 29 -19.63 -29.76 -30.02
CA MET A 29 -18.57 -28.78 -30.23
C MET A 29 -18.86 -27.46 -29.57
N VAL A 30 -20.12 -27.02 -29.60
CA VAL A 30 -20.56 -25.82 -28.85
C VAL A 30 -20.43 -26.06 -27.34
N ALA A 31 -20.80 -27.20 -26.82
CA ALA A 31 -20.64 -27.54 -25.40
C ALA A 31 -19.15 -27.57 -24.99
N LEU A 32 -18.26 -28.10 -25.83
CA LEU A 32 -16.81 -28.08 -25.60
C LEU A 32 -16.27 -26.66 -25.59
N ALA A 33 -16.67 -25.80 -26.55
CA ALA A 33 -16.28 -24.41 -26.60
C ALA A 33 -16.70 -23.63 -25.33
N ASN A 34 -17.93 -23.88 -24.87
CA ASN A 34 -18.45 -23.25 -23.65
C ASN A 34 -17.71 -23.72 -22.39
N ALA A 35 -17.36 -25.00 -22.29
CA ALA A 35 -16.57 -25.53 -21.19
C ALA A 35 -15.17 -24.94 -21.17
N THR A 36 -14.53 -24.83 -22.34
CA THR A 36 -13.23 -24.16 -22.48
C THR A 36 -13.31 -22.67 -22.14
N ALA A 37 -14.38 -22.00 -22.59
CA ALA A 37 -14.66 -20.61 -22.25
C ALA A 37 -14.74 -20.39 -20.74
N ALA A 38 -15.49 -21.24 -20.05
CA ALA A 38 -15.63 -21.14 -18.58
C ALA A 38 -14.27 -21.24 -17.87
N ALA A 39 -13.42 -22.19 -18.24
CA ALA A 39 -12.10 -22.35 -17.67
C ALA A 39 -11.15 -21.15 -17.96
N LEU A 40 -11.22 -20.61 -19.19
CA LEU A 40 -10.40 -19.46 -19.57
C LEU A 40 -10.88 -18.16 -18.91
N LEU A 41 -12.19 -17.96 -18.74
CA LEU A 41 -12.75 -16.83 -18.04
C LEU A 41 -12.42 -16.87 -16.54
N ASP A 42 -12.45 -18.05 -15.92
CA ASP A 42 -12.01 -18.23 -14.54
C ASP A 42 -10.52 -17.85 -14.39
N THR A 43 -9.68 -18.35 -15.29
CA THR A 43 -8.24 -17.99 -15.31
C THR A 43 -8.03 -16.50 -15.52
N SER A 44 -8.79 -15.85 -16.41
CA SER A 44 -8.65 -14.41 -16.64
C SER A 44 -9.06 -13.57 -15.43
N GLY A 45 -10.01 -14.04 -14.62
CA GLY A 45 -10.41 -13.42 -13.36
C GLY A 45 -9.28 -13.40 -12.30
N ILE A 46 -8.30 -14.28 -12.42
CA ILE A 46 -7.15 -14.34 -11.50
C ILE A 46 -6.05 -13.35 -11.87
N ILE A 47 -6.08 -12.79 -13.09
CA ILE A 47 -5.03 -11.85 -13.58
C ILE A 47 -4.87 -10.65 -12.63
N ASP A 48 -5.95 -10.14 -12.09
CA ASP A 48 -5.92 -9.01 -11.18
C ASP A 48 -5.16 -9.31 -9.87
N ASN A 49 -5.03 -10.57 -9.50
CA ASN A 49 -4.28 -10.98 -8.31
C ASN A 49 -2.77 -10.78 -8.48
N VAL A 50 -2.27 -10.59 -9.70
CA VAL A 50 -0.86 -10.28 -9.98
C VAL A 50 -0.54 -8.82 -9.71
N LEU A 51 -1.55 -7.94 -9.67
CA LEU A 51 -1.39 -6.50 -9.47
C LEU A 51 -1.22 -6.13 -7.97
N ILE A 52 -0.33 -6.82 -7.26
CA ILE A 52 -0.15 -6.65 -5.80
C ILE A 52 0.25 -5.22 -5.43
N TYR A 53 1.18 -4.62 -6.18
CA TYR A 53 1.70 -3.27 -5.88
C TYR A 53 0.74 -2.10 -6.16
N SER A 54 -0.40 -2.36 -6.80
CA SER A 54 -1.43 -1.34 -7.05
C SER A 54 -2.67 -1.49 -6.18
N ARG A 55 -2.78 -2.59 -5.44
CA ARG A 55 -3.99 -2.96 -4.67
C ARG A 55 -3.72 -3.15 -3.18
N PHE A 56 -2.82 -2.35 -2.60
CA PHE A 56 -2.46 -2.47 -1.17
C PHE A 56 -3.67 -2.47 -0.23
N ASP A 57 -4.70 -1.70 -0.56
CA ASP A 57 -5.88 -1.55 0.28
C ASP A 57 -6.80 -2.79 0.30
N GLU A 58 -6.60 -3.72 -0.65
CA GLU A 58 -7.39 -4.95 -0.80
C GLU A 58 -6.62 -6.21 -0.39
N LEU A 59 -5.30 -6.10 -0.19
CA LEU A 59 -4.47 -7.27 0.11
C LEU A 59 -4.81 -7.88 1.48
N PRO A 60 -4.80 -9.21 1.61
CA PRO A 60 -4.87 -9.88 2.89
C PRO A 60 -3.61 -9.62 3.71
N GLU A 61 -3.73 -9.71 5.03
CA GLU A 61 -2.66 -9.39 5.98
C GLU A 61 -1.35 -10.14 5.71
N GLU A 62 -1.44 -11.42 5.39
CA GLU A 62 -0.27 -12.26 5.09
C GLU A 62 0.56 -11.72 3.91
N LEU A 63 -0.08 -11.21 2.86
CA LEU A 63 0.62 -10.61 1.73
C LEU A 63 1.20 -9.24 2.07
N VAL A 64 0.53 -8.46 2.92
CA VAL A 64 1.05 -7.19 3.42
C VAL A 64 2.31 -7.41 4.24
N ASP A 65 2.34 -8.43 5.10
CA ASP A 65 3.50 -8.81 5.91
C ASP A 65 4.69 -9.24 5.03
N ILE A 66 4.44 -10.01 3.97
CA ILE A 66 5.48 -10.38 2.99
C ILE A 66 6.01 -9.15 2.25
N LEU A 67 5.12 -8.25 1.81
CA LEU A 67 5.52 -7.03 1.13
C LEU A 67 6.29 -6.06 2.04
N ALA A 68 5.98 -6.03 3.32
CA ALA A 68 6.72 -5.23 4.30
C ALA A 68 8.18 -5.69 4.39
N TYR A 69 8.42 -7.00 4.39
CA TYR A 69 9.77 -7.56 4.33
C TYR A 69 10.47 -7.25 3.00
N ASP A 70 9.78 -7.44 1.88
CA ASP A 70 10.33 -7.25 0.53
C ASP A 70 10.70 -5.77 0.25
N LEU A 71 9.87 -4.85 0.75
CA LEU A 71 10.08 -3.41 0.63
C LEU A 71 10.93 -2.79 1.75
N HIS A 72 11.53 -3.63 2.63
CA HIS A 72 12.39 -3.20 3.74
C HIS A 72 11.75 -2.12 4.63
N VAL A 73 10.54 -2.40 5.14
CA VAL A 73 9.88 -1.51 6.12
C VAL A 73 10.48 -1.82 7.50
N ASP A 74 11.62 -1.19 7.83
CA ASP A 74 12.47 -1.55 8.98
C ASP A 74 11.82 -1.37 10.36
N TRP A 75 10.72 -0.66 10.44
CA TRP A 75 9.97 -0.40 11.68
C TRP A 75 8.56 -1.01 11.69
N TYR A 76 8.36 -1.97 10.81
CA TYR A 76 7.14 -2.75 10.76
C TYR A 76 6.98 -3.61 12.00
N ASP A 77 5.77 -3.64 12.56
CA ASP A 77 5.40 -4.55 13.64
C ASP A 77 4.21 -5.38 13.20
N TYR A 78 4.35 -6.69 13.32
CA TYR A 78 3.30 -7.66 12.96
C TYR A 78 2.04 -7.55 13.84
N ASN A 79 2.12 -6.83 14.96
CA ASN A 79 0.99 -6.58 15.85
C ASN A 79 0.19 -5.31 15.49
N TYR A 80 0.62 -4.54 14.48
CA TYR A 80 -0.10 -3.35 14.06
C TYR A 80 -1.44 -3.69 13.41
N PRO A 81 -2.46 -2.82 13.54
CA PRO A 81 -3.71 -2.97 12.79
C PRO A 81 -3.46 -3.02 11.28
N LEU A 82 -4.27 -3.82 10.56
CA LEU A 82 -4.11 -4.04 9.13
C LEU A 82 -4.08 -2.75 8.30
N GLU A 83 -4.87 -1.75 8.67
CA GLU A 83 -4.85 -0.44 8.00
C GLU A 83 -3.50 0.27 8.14
N ALA A 84 -2.93 0.28 9.35
CA ALA A 84 -1.61 0.86 9.59
C ALA A 84 -0.51 0.09 8.83
N LYS A 85 -0.58 -1.23 8.79
CA LYS A 85 0.31 -2.10 8.01
C LYS A 85 0.27 -1.75 6.52
N ARG A 86 -0.92 -1.62 5.94
CA ARG A 86 -1.12 -1.25 4.53
C ARG A 86 -0.54 0.12 4.20
N ASP A 87 -0.78 1.10 5.07
CA ASP A 87 -0.25 2.46 4.88
C ASP A 87 1.28 2.50 4.98
N LEU A 88 1.88 1.75 5.90
CA LEU A 88 3.33 1.61 6.02
C LEU A 88 3.95 1.05 4.72
N VAL A 89 3.41 -0.05 4.23
CA VAL A 89 3.88 -0.69 3.00
C VAL A 89 3.67 0.22 1.78
N LYS A 90 2.51 0.83 1.65
CA LYS A 90 2.15 1.76 0.56
C LYS A 90 3.06 2.98 0.49
N ASN A 91 3.48 3.49 1.65
CA ASN A 91 4.33 4.66 1.75
C ASN A 91 5.83 4.36 1.78
N SER A 92 6.23 3.09 1.95
CA SER A 92 7.64 2.69 2.09
C SER A 92 8.55 3.23 0.99
N VAL A 93 8.15 3.09 -0.27
CA VAL A 93 8.92 3.57 -1.43
C VAL A 93 9.09 5.09 -1.41
N LYS A 94 8.07 5.83 -0.95
CA LYS A 94 8.14 7.30 -0.84
C LYS A 94 9.12 7.72 0.26
N VAL A 95 9.07 7.02 1.39
CA VAL A 95 9.97 7.23 2.52
C VAL A 95 11.41 6.95 2.12
N HIS A 96 11.69 5.79 1.51
CA HIS A 96 13.03 5.43 1.06
C HIS A 96 13.61 6.43 0.05
N LYS A 97 12.82 6.90 -0.91
CA LYS A 97 13.25 7.92 -1.89
C LYS A 97 13.59 9.28 -1.26
N LYS A 98 13.05 9.59 -0.09
CA LYS A 98 13.20 10.87 0.59
C LYS A 98 13.89 10.74 1.94
N MET A 99 14.56 9.62 2.19
CA MET A 99 15.27 9.37 3.45
C MET A 99 16.21 10.52 3.79
N GLY A 100 16.27 10.88 5.06
CA GLY A 100 17.06 12.01 5.56
C GLY A 100 16.37 13.37 5.44
N THR A 101 15.09 13.44 5.08
CA THR A 101 14.31 14.67 5.02
C THR A 101 13.18 14.69 6.05
N LYS A 102 12.71 15.90 6.42
CA LYS A 102 11.50 16.12 7.21
C LYS A 102 10.32 15.29 6.67
N TYR A 103 10.09 15.34 5.34
CA TYR A 103 9.03 14.62 4.65
C TYR A 103 9.07 13.10 4.91
N ALA A 104 10.25 12.48 4.91
CA ALA A 104 10.37 11.05 5.15
C ALA A 104 9.91 10.66 6.56
N ILE A 105 10.31 11.46 7.56
CA ILE A 105 9.92 11.24 8.96
C ILE A 105 8.41 11.43 9.13
N GLU A 106 7.84 12.51 8.59
CA GLU A 106 6.40 12.80 8.67
C GLU A 106 5.56 11.74 7.95
N THR A 107 5.99 11.31 6.75
CA THR A 107 5.28 10.27 5.99
C THR A 107 5.29 8.93 6.72
N ALA A 108 6.41 8.59 7.30
CA ALA A 108 6.58 7.35 8.02
C ALA A 108 5.76 7.36 9.34
N LEU A 109 5.86 8.44 10.14
CA LEU A 109 5.07 8.60 11.35
C LEU A 109 3.58 8.74 11.06
N GLY A 110 3.19 9.46 10.00
CA GLY A 110 1.81 9.68 9.61
C GLY A 110 1.03 8.40 9.30
N SER A 111 1.71 7.30 8.96
CA SER A 111 1.05 5.99 8.81
C SER A 111 0.53 5.43 10.15
N LEU A 112 1.14 5.83 11.27
CA LEU A 112 0.79 5.40 12.63
C LEU A 112 0.09 6.51 13.43
N PHE A 113 0.53 7.76 13.24
CA PHE A 113 0.05 8.97 13.88
C PHE A 113 -0.29 10.00 12.80
N PRO A 114 -1.54 10.03 12.30
CA PRO A 114 -1.90 10.82 11.12
C PRO A 114 -1.57 12.32 11.19
N GLU A 115 -1.58 12.88 12.37
CA GLU A 115 -1.33 14.31 12.61
C GLU A 115 0.03 14.56 13.28
N SER A 116 1.07 13.84 12.81
CA SER A 116 2.44 14.06 13.26
C SER A 116 3.12 15.17 12.46
N GLU A 117 3.82 16.07 13.13
CA GLU A 117 4.58 17.15 12.52
C GLU A 117 6.02 17.16 13.03
N VAL A 118 6.95 17.50 12.13
CA VAL A 118 8.35 17.74 12.47
C VAL A 118 8.61 19.23 12.40
N GLU A 119 9.00 19.84 13.52
CA GLU A 119 9.39 21.25 13.59
C GLU A 119 10.91 21.34 13.52
N GLU A 120 11.43 22.12 12.56
CA GLU A 120 12.84 22.35 12.40
C GLU A 120 13.31 23.52 13.30
N TRP A 121 14.59 23.53 13.65
CA TRP A 121 15.23 24.46 14.60
C TRP A 121 14.82 25.94 14.43
N PHE A 122 14.62 26.40 13.21
CA PHE A 122 14.23 27.80 12.94
C PHE A 122 12.75 28.09 13.26
N GLN A 123 11.91 27.09 13.49
CA GLN A 123 10.50 27.26 13.85
C GLN A 123 10.31 27.47 15.35
N TYR A 124 11.24 27.00 16.18
CA TYR A 124 11.20 27.10 17.65
C TYR A 124 12.44 27.77 18.26
N GLU A 125 13.24 28.49 17.42
CA GLU A 125 14.47 29.21 17.84
C GLU A 125 15.53 28.28 18.48
N GLY A 126 15.62 27.05 18.00
CA GLY A 126 16.59 26.04 18.46
C GLY A 126 17.97 26.17 17.83
N GLU A 127 18.86 25.24 18.13
CA GLU A 127 20.21 25.18 17.54
C GLU A 127 20.16 24.68 16.09
N PRO A 128 20.98 25.22 15.17
CA PRO A 128 21.03 24.78 13.79
C PRO A 128 21.27 23.28 13.64
N GLY A 129 20.44 22.61 12.83
CA GLY A 129 20.50 21.17 12.62
C GLY A 129 19.70 20.34 13.62
N HIS A 130 19.03 20.99 14.56
CA HIS A 130 18.14 20.38 15.53
C HIS A 130 16.69 20.38 15.05
N PHE A 131 15.89 19.47 15.55
CA PHE A 131 14.45 19.38 15.29
C PHE A 131 13.73 18.69 16.45
N HIS A 132 12.45 18.96 16.58
CA HIS A 132 11.59 18.18 17.45
C HIS A 132 10.36 17.64 16.70
N ILE A 133 9.69 16.68 17.30
CA ILE A 133 8.54 16.03 16.70
C ILE A 133 7.35 16.26 17.62
N VAL A 134 6.25 16.70 17.02
CA VAL A 134 4.96 16.84 17.69
C VAL A 134 4.07 15.70 17.18
N LEU A 135 3.64 14.81 18.08
CA LEU A 135 2.72 13.73 17.78
C LEU A 135 1.36 14.07 18.36
N ASP A 136 0.33 14.09 17.52
CA ASP A 136 -1.04 14.04 18.00
C ASP A 136 -1.44 12.59 18.29
N VAL A 137 -1.75 12.33 19.56
CA VAL A 137 -2.17 11.01 20.02
C VAL A 137 -3.70 10.87 20.10
N THR A 138 -4.47 11.86 19.61
CA THR A 138 -5.93 11.83 19.65
C THR A 138 -6.50 10.75 18.72
N ASN A 139 -5.96 10.68 17.49
CA ASN A 139 -6.38 9.74 16.45
C ASN A 139 -5.31 8.67 16.15
N GLN A 140 -4.54 8.28 17.16
CA GLN A 140 -3.50 7.28 16.99
C GLN A 140 -4.06 5.91 16.59
N ARG A 141 -3.42 5.25 15.64
CA ARG A 141 -3.79 3.89 15.20
C ARG A 141 -3.19 2.79 16.06
N ILE A 142 -2.16 3.12 16.81
CA ILE A 142 -1.44 2.19 17.69
C ILE A 142 -1.19 2.81 19.06
N THR A 143 -0.97 1.96 20.06
CA THR A 143 -0.45 2.44 21.37
C THR A 143 0.97 2.96 21.16
N ALA A 144 1.23 4.20 21.56
CA ALA A 144 2.53 4.83 21.37
C ALA A 144 3.61 4.13 22.20
N ASP A 145 4.50 3.36 21.55
CA ASP A 145 5.76 2.94 22.12
C ASP A 145 6.83 4.00 21.82
N TYR A 146 7.16 4.79 22.82
CA TYR A 146 8.17 5.84 22.72
C TYR A 146 9.52 5.33 22.17
N ALA A 147 9.95 4.15 22.60
CA ALA A 147 11.21 3.58 22.16
C ALA A 147 11.18 3.15 20.69
N ALA A 148 10.04 2.62 20.21
CA ALA A 148 9.85 2.28 18.81
C ALA A 148 9.85 3.52 17.92
N ILE A 149 9.18 4.60 18.34
CA ILE A 149 9.15 5.87 17.61
C ILE A 149 10.56 6.44 17.48
N ILE A 150 11.33 6.50 18.57
CA ILE A 150 12.71 6.99 18.54
C ILE A 150 13.59 6.13 17.63
N ARG A 151 13.44 4.81 17.64
CA ARG A 151 14.20 3.94 16.73
C ARG A 151 13.88 4.25 15.28
N ALA A 152 12.60 4.41 14.94
CA ALA A 152 12.16 4.76 13.61
C ALA A 152 12.73 6.12 13.15
N VAL A 153 12.62 7.14 13.99
CA VAL A 153 13.14 8.48 13.69
C VAL A 153 14.67 8.44 13.46
N LYS A 154 15.40 7.71 14.30
CA LYS A 154 16.87 7.55 14.14
C LYS A 154 17.24 6.91 12.79
N LEU A 155 16.40 6.01 12.28
CA LEU A 155 16.62 5.36 11.01
C LEU A 155 16.41 6.31 9.82
N TYR A 156 15.36 7.13 9.88
CA TYR A 156 14.94 7.97 8.75
C TYR A 156 15.49 9.39 8.78
N LYS A 157 16.01 9.87 9.91
CA LYS A 157 16.63 11.21 9.98
C LYS A 157 17.99 11.25 9.29
N ARG A 158 18.42 12.45 8.91
CA ARG A 158 19.80 12.71 8.50
C ARG A 158 20.75 12.42 9.66
N LEU A 159 21.93 11.87 9.40
CA LEU A 159 22.94 11.60 10.43
C LEU A 159 23.35 12.85 11.19
N SER A 160 23.49 13.98 10.49
CA SER A 160 23.87 15.27 11.06
C SER A 160 22.73 16.02 11.76
N ALA A 161 21.50 15.52 11.70
CA ALA A 161 20.38 16.15 12.39
C ALA A 161 20.21 15.56 13.78
N HIS A 162 19.86 16.38 14.76
CA HIS A 162 19.67 16.00 16.14
C HIS A 162 18.21 16.20 16.55
N MET A 163 17.62 15.19 17.14
CA MET A 163 16.27 15.28 17.69
C MET A 163 16.38 15.71 19.15
N ASP A 164 15.82 16.88 19.48
CA ASP A 164 15.84 17.42 20.83
C ASP A 164 14.76 16.78 21.70
N GLU A 165 13.54 16.80 21.23
CA GLU A 165 12.39 16.37 22.02
C GLU A 165 11.33 15.68 21.16
N LEU A 166 10.59 14.77 21.76
CA LEU A 166 9.35 14.20 21.26
C LEU A 166 8.20 14.70 22.11
N LYS A 167 7.39 15.61 21.58
CA LYS A 167 6.22 16.16 22.25
C LYS A 167 4.98 15.36 21.87
N MET A 168 4.17 15.01 22.86
CA MET A 168 2.87 14.39 22.63
C MET A 168 1.80 15.43 22.94
N SER A 169 1.00 15.79 21.94
CA SER A 169 -0.18 16.64 22.10
C SER A 169 -1.45 15.80 22.09
N ARG A 170 -2.44 16.23 22.80
CA ARG A 170 -3.78 15.65 22.81
C ARG A 170 -4.77 16.81 22.68
N TYR A 171 -5.46 16.87 21.58
CA TYR A 171 -6.51 17.85 21.30
C TYR A 171 -7.88 17.27 21.58
#